data_f7f478a405daeb8a58d1c08aaeae95d5
#
_entry.id   f7f478a405daeb8a58d1c08aaeae95d5
#
_cell.length_a   1.000
_cell.length_b   1.000
_cell.length_c   1.000
_cell.angle_alpha   90.00
_cell.angle_beta   90.00
_cell.angle_gamma   90.00
#
_symmetry.space_group_name_H-M   'P 1'
#
loop_
_entity.id
_entity.type
_entity.pdbx_description
1 polymer ?
#
loop_
_entity_poly.entity_id
_entity_poly.type
_entity_poly.pdbx_seq_one_letter_code
_entity_poly.pdbx_strand_id
1 'polypeptide(L)'
;MANTFKLVTKANVTSADVIYNVGGSTTTVVLGIMVGNTTTGQITATVSLASDTSSRAGANNEANQTVELVTNAPIPVGGTLELLAGNKVVMEATDTLSLTASGSADIAISMMEIT
;
A
#
# COMPACT_ATOMS: atom_id res chain seq x y z
N MET A 1 18.20 -7.82 -15.29
CA MET A 1 17.49 -7.58 -14.03
C MET A 1 18.00 -6.27 -13.41
N ALA A 2 17.14 -5.39 -13.03
CA ALA A 2 17.51 -4.11 -12.44
C ALA A 2 16.75 -3.90 -11.16
N ASN A 3 17.43 -3.33 -10.16
CA ASN A 3 16.82 -2.93 -8.89
C ASN A 3 16.74 -1.40 -8.89
N THR A 4 15.56 -0.86 -8.80
CA THR A 4 15.34 0.58 -8.88
C THR A 4 14.47 1.04 -7.71
N PHE A 5 14.96 2.02 -6.97
CA PHE A 5 14.15 2.64 -5.92
C PHE A 5 13.14 3.58 -6.55
N LYS A 6 11.90 3.51 -6.08
CA LYS A 6 10.77 4.27 -6.61
C LYS A 6 9.95 4.87 -5.49
N LEU A 7 9.24 5.94 -5.84
CA LEU A 7 8.29 6.61 -4.96
C LEU A 7 6.97 6.75 -5.68
N VAL A 8 5.89 6.36 -5.02
CA VAL A 8 4.52 6.62 -5.49
C VAL A 8 3.86 7.56 -4.51
N THR A 9 3.24 8.61 -5.02
CA THR A 9 2.48 9.56 -4.20
C THR A 9 1.11 9.78 -4.80
N LYS A 10 0.14 10.01 -3.95
CA LYS A 10 -1.17 10.46 -4.35
C LYS A 10 -1.74 11.41 -3.31
N ALA A 11 -2.29 12.51 -3.78
CA ALA A 11 -2.89 13.53 -2.92
C ALA A 11 -4.42 13.43 -2.98
N ASN A 12 -5.06 13.85 -1.91
CA ASN A 12 -6.52 14.02 -1.85
C ASN A 12 -7.28 12.72 -2.11
N VAL A 13 -6.85 11.64 -1.48
CA VAL A 13 -7.61 10.39 -1.48
C VAL A 13 -8.77 10.55 -0.49
N THR A 14 -10.00 10.48 -0.99
CA THR A 14 -11.20 10.75 -0.19
C THR A 14 -12.14 9.55 -0.07
N SER A 15 -11.80 8.46 -0.73
CA SER A 15 -12.57 7.22 -0.72
C SER A 15 -11.62 6.08 -1.05
N ALA A 16 -12.14 4.96 -1.54
CA ALA A 16 -11.29 3.83 -1.92
C ALA A 16 -10.59 4.13 -3.25
N ASP A 17 -9.28 3.89 -3.29
CA ASP A 17 -8.47 4.12 -4.48
C ASP A 17 -7.32 3.14 -4.55
N VAL A 18 -7.05 2.62 -5.74
CA VAL A 18 -5.86 1.80 -5.99
C VAL A 18 -4.68 2.75 -6.19
N ILE A 19 -3.71 2.67 -5.31
CA ILE A 19 -2.56 3.58 -5.31
C ILE A 19 -1.42 3.03 -6.17
N TYR A 20 -1.18 1.72 -6.10
CA TYR A 20 -0.07 1.11 -6.79
C TYR A 20 -0.45 -0.26 -7.32
N ASN A 21 -0.08 -0.51 -8.57
CA ASN A 21 -0.29 -1.78 -9.26
C ASN A 21 1.06 -2.24 -9.79
N VAL A 22 1.50 -3.41 -9.36
CA VAL A 22 2.81 -3.94 -9.76
C VAL A 22 2.78 -4.32 -11.23
N GLY A 23 3.80 -3.89 -11.98
CA GLY A 23 3.91 -4.20 -13.41
C GLY A 23 4.08 -5.69 -13.69
N GLY A 24 3.81 -6.07 -14.94
CA GLY A 24 3.69 -7.47 -15.34
C GLY A 24 4.96 -8.31 -15.22
N SER A 25 6.13 -7.70 -15.22
CA SER A 25 7.41 -8.44 -15.09
C SER A 25 8.23 -7.90 -13.94
N THR A 26 7.54 -7.45 -12.89
CA THR A 26 8.15 -6.73 -11.79
C THR A 26 7.85 -7.41 -10.47
N THR A 27 8.83 -7.47 -9.59
CA THR A 27 8.65 -7.78 -8.19
C THR A 27 8.95 -6.50 -7.41
N THR A 28 8.08 -6.13 -6.49
CA THR A 28 8.24 -4.90 -5.73
C THR A 28 8.44 -5.22 -4.25
N VAL A 29 9.45 -4.63 -3.65
CA VAL A 29 9.64 -4.64 -2.21
C VAL A 29 9.18 -3.29 -1.68
N VAL A 30 8.07 -3.27 -0.93
CA VAL A 30 7.56 -2.05 -0.33
C VAL A 30 8.33 -1.80 0.96
N LEU A 31 8.96 -0.62 1.03
CA LEU A 31 9.84 -0.25 2.14
C LEU A 31 9.13 0.57 3.21
N GLY A 32 8.11 1.32 2.82
CA GLY A 32 7.36 2.14 3.76
C GLY A 32 6.12 2.73 3.12
N ILE A 33 5.11 2.97 3.94
CA ILE A 33 3.86 3.59 3.54
C ILE A 33 3.54 4.67 4.57
N MET A 34 3.30 5.90 4.10
CA MET A 34 2.94 7.01 4.97
C MET A 34 1.63 7.62 4.49
N VAL A 35 0.67 7.78 5.39
CA VAL A 35 -0.64 8.37 5.10
C VAL A 35 -0.83 9.56 6.00
N GLY A 36 -0.97 10.75 5.42
CA GLY A 36 -1.14 11.99 6.16
C GLY A 36 -2.57 12.51 6.09
N ASN A 37 -3.06 12.99 7.21
CA ASN A 37 -4.38 13.62 7.30
C ASN A 37 -4.24 15.09 6.94
N THR A 38 -4.88 15.52 5.84
CA THR A 38 -4.84 16.90 5.38
C THR A 38 -6.11 17.68 5.71
N THR A 39 -6.99 17.10 6.53
CA THR A 39 -8.25 17.74 6.92
C THR A 39 -8.13 18.47 8.26
N THR A 40 -9.20 19.12 8.68
CA THR A 40 -9.27 19.82 9.95
C THR A 40 -9.90 18.98 11.07
N GLY A 41 -10.19 17.72 10.79
CA GLY A 41 -10.75 16.77 11.77
C GLY A 41 -10.02 15.42 11.66
N GLN A 42 -10.30 14.53 12.60
CA GLN A 42 -9.77 13.19 12.55
C GLN A 42 -10.38 12.43 11.38
N ILE A 43 -9.57 11.63 10.69
CA ILE A 43 -10.02 10.71 9.65
C ILE A 43 -9.62 9.29 10.01
N THR A 44 -10.17 8.32 9.27
CA THR A 44 -9.72 6.92 9.37
C THR A 44 -9.15 6.49 8.04
N ALA A 45 -8.20 5.57 8.08
CA ALA A 45 -7.56 5.03 6.89
C ALA A 45 -7.45 3.52 6.97
N THR A 46 -7.71 2.87 5.83
CA THR A 46 -7.55 1.44 5.64
C THR A 46 -6.61 1.24 4.47
N VAL A 47 -5.54 0.48 4.69
CA VAL A 47 -4.60 0.11 3.62
C VAL A 47 -4.77 -1.37 3.37
N SER A 48 -5.08 -1.73 2.14
CA SER A 48 -5.32 -3.11 1.75
C SER A 48 -4.39 -3.53 0.63
N LEU A 49 -4.07 -4.82 0.63
CA LEU A 49 -3.19 -5.47 -0.33
C LEU A 49 -3.96 -6.60 -0.98
N ALA A 50 -4.14 -6.51 -2.30
CA ALA A 50 -4.79 -7.56 -3.07
C ALA A 50 -3.72 -8.35 -3.82
N SER A 51 -3.58 -9.61 -3.46
CA SER A 51 -2.65 -10.53 -4.13
C SER A 51 -3.36 -11.17 -5.31
N ASP A 52 -2.78 -11.03 -6.49
CA ASP A 52 -3.33 -11.57 -7.73
C ASP A 52 -2.33 -12.49 -8.44
N THR A 53 -1.26 -12.85 -7.76
CA THR A 53 -0.26 -13.73 -8.34
C THR A 53 -0.68 -15.17 -8.28
N SER A 54 -0.32 -15.95 -9.31
CA SER A 54 -0.47 -17.39 -9.28
C SER A 54 0.76 -18.09 -8.70
N SER A 55 1.86 -17.35 -8.51
CA SER A 55 3.13 -17.89 -8.03
C SER A 55 3.29 -17.59 -6.54
N ARG A 56 2.80 -18.50 -5.72
CA ARG A 56 2.86 -18.33 -4.27
C ARG A 56 4.02 -19.10 -3.67
N ALA A 57 4.49 -18.61 -2.53
CA ALA A 57 5.53 -19.27 -1.79
C ALA A 57 5.01 -20.56 -1.15
N GLY A 58 5.80 -21.62 -1.26
CA GLY A 58 5.52 -22.87 -0.59
C GLY A 58 4.29 -23.60 -1.10
N ALA A 59 3.73 -24.46 -0.26
CA ALA A 59 2.56 -25.27 -0.57
C ALA A 59 1.29 -24.62 -0.04
N ASN A 60 1.04 -23.40 -0.43
CA ASN A 60 -0.12 -22.64 0.01
C ASN A 60 -1.35 -23.05 -0.80
N ASN A 61 -2.38 -23.54 -0.13
CA ASN A 61 -3.62 -24.00 -0.75
C ASN A 61 -4.70 -22.92 -0.81
N GLU A 62 -4.46 -21.75 -0.25
CA GLU A 62 -5.46 -20.70 -0.23
C GLU A 62 -5.52 -19.98 -1.56
N ALA A 63 -6.71 -19.56 -1.97
CA ALA A 63 -6.87 -18.68 -3.12
C ALA A 63 -6.28 -17.30 -2.82
N ASN A 64 -5.95 -16.55 -3.86
CA ASN A 64 -5.53 -15.16 -3.69
C ASN A 64 -6.61 -14.37 -2.97
N GLN A 65 -6.20 -13.56 -2.03
CA GLN A 65 -7.11 -12.83 -1.16
C GLN A 65 -6.65 -11.38 -1.01
N THR A 66 -7.61 -10.52 -0.73
CA THR A 66 -7.33 -9.14 -0.31
C THR A 66 -7.23 -9.12 1.21
N VAL A 67 -6.14 -8.58 1.71
CA VAL A 67 -5.94 -8.43 3.15
C VAL A 67 -5.80 -6.96 3.50
N GLU A 68 -6.25 -6.59 4.69
CA GLU A 68 -6.09 -5.24 5.21
C GLU A 68 -4.87 -5.20 6.12
N LEU A 69 -3.89 -4.38 5.75
CA LEU A 69 -2.69 -4.19 6.57
C LEU A 69 -3.03 -3.40 7.82
N VAL A 70 -3.97 -2.46 7.67
CA VAL A 70 -4.56 -1.71 8.77
C VAL A 70 -6.00 -1.39 8.40
N THR A 71 -6.89 -1.40 9.38
CA THR A 71 -8.32 -1.19 9.16
C THR A 71 -8.80 -0.01 10.00
N ASN A 72 -9.38 1.00 9.34
CA ASN A 72 -9.98 2.16 10.00
C ASN A 72 -9.08 2.76 11.09
N ALA A 73 -7.79 2.86 10.79
CA ALA A 73 -6.84 3.45 11.72
C ALA A 73 -7.12 4.96 11.86
N PRO A 74 -7.30 5.46 13.06
CA PRO A 74 -7.55 6.89 13.24
C PRO A 74 -6.27 7.68 13.01
N ILE A 75 -6.38 8.74 12.21
CA ILE A 75 -5.29 9.69 12.00
C ILE A 75 -5.75 11.04 12.50
N PRO A 76 -5.15 11.57 13.57
CA PRO A 76 -5.57 12.86 14.10
C PRO A 76 -5.21 14.00 13.15
N VAL A 77 -5.78 15.16 13.42
CA VAL A 77 -5.49 16.38 12.66
C VAL A 77 -3.98 16.62 12.65
N GLY A 78 -3.43 16.83 11.47
CA GLY A 78 -1.99 17.06 11.28
C GLY A 78 -1.12 15.83 11.52
N GLY A 79 -1.74 14.67 11.73
CA GLY A 79 -1.02 13.43 11.99
C GLY A 79 -0.69 12.64 10.74
N THR A 80 0.16 11.65 10.91
CA THR A 80 0.58 10.72 9.86
C THR A 80 0.54 9.30 10.42
N LEU A 81 0.00 8.38 9.61
CA LEU A 81 0.05 6.95 9.89
C LEU A 81 1.24 6.39 9.13
N GLU A 82 2.15 5.71 9.82
CA GLU A 82 3.28 5.04 9.21
C GLU A 82 3.09 3.53 9.30
N LEU A 83 3.25 2.86 8.18
CA LEU A 83 3.20 1.41 8.10
C LEU A 83 4.56 0.87 7.68
N LEU A 84 4.81 -0.38 8.03
CA LEU A 84 6.04 -1.10 7.68
C LEU A 84 7.29 -0.51 8.32
N ALA A 85 7.19 -0.02 9.56
CA ALA A 85 8.35 0.48 10.29
C ALA A 85 9.31 -0.69 10.58
N GLY A 86 10.33 -0.83 9.74
CA GLY A 86 11.31 -1.91 9.83
C GLY A 86 10.90 -3.22 9.19
N ASN A 87 9.66 -3.36 8.75
CA ASN A 87 9.18 -4.54 8.03
C ASN A 87 9.03 -4.22 6.55
N LYS A 88 9.03 -5.25 5.73
CA LYS A 88 8.88 -5.10 4.29
C LYS A 88 7.77 -6.00 3.78
N VAL A 89 7.13 -5.57 2.71
CA VAL A 89 6.12 -6.37 2.02
C VAL A 89 6.59 -6.60 0.59
N VAL A 90 6.59 -7.86 0.16
CA VAL A 90 6.95 -8.22 -1.21
C VAL A 90 5.67 -8.38 -2.00
N MET A 91 5.56 -7.64 -3.09
CA MET A 91 4.45 -7.73 -4.03
C MET A 91 4.95 -8.28 -5.36
N GLU A 92 4.17 -9.16 -5.93
CA GLU A 92 4.50 -9.74 -7.23
C GLU A 92 3.66 -9.10 -8.33
N ALA A 93 3.94 -9.47 -9.57
CA ALA A 93 3.26 -8.90 -10.73
C ALA A 93 1.74 -8.95 -10.55
N THR A 94 1.09 -7.86 -10.88
CA THR A 94 -0.35 -7.63 -10.82
C THR A 94 -0.97 -7.47 -9.44
N ASP A 95 -0.20 -7.61 -8.37
CA ASP A 95 -0.68 -7.28 -7.03
C ASP A 95 -0.96 -5.77 -6.92
N THR A 96 -1.94 -5.40 -6.11
CA THR A 96 -2.33 -4.00 -5.94
C THR A 96 -2.32 -3.58 -4.48
N LEU A 97 -1.99 -2.31 -4.24
CA LEU A 97 -2.04 -1.69 -2.94
C LEU A 97 -3.05 -0.55 -2.99
N SER A 98 -4.00 -0.55 -2.08
CA SER A 98 -5.12 0.41 -2.08
C SER A 98 -5.22 1.13 -0.76
N LEU A 99 -5.72 2.36 -0.82
CA LEU A 99 -6.04 3.17 0.36
C LEU A 99 -7.51 3.53 0.33
N THR A 100 -8.18 3.36 1.46
CA THR A 100 -9.52 3.89 1.68
C THR A 100 -9.45 4.87 2.84
N ALA A 101 -9.82 6.12 2.58
CA ALA A 101 -9.78 7.17 3.59
C ALA A 101 -11.17 7.76 3.76
N SER A 102 -11.53 8.11 5.00
CA SER A 102 -12.82 8.73 5.31
C SER A 102 -12.85 10.22 5.02
N GLY A 103 -11.70 10.82 4.81
CA GLY A 103 -11.55 12.22 4.44
C GLY A 103 -10.25 12.39 3.67
N SER A 104 -9.94 13.59 3.22
CA SER A 104 -8.79 13.81 2.35
C SER A 104 -7.48 13.39 3.03
N ALA A 105 -6.77 12.49 2.40
CA ALA A 105 -5.48 11.98 2.86
C ALA A 105 -4.48 11.98 1.71
N ASP A 106 -3.23 12.25 2.04
CA ASP A 106 -2.13 12.13 1.11
C ASP A 106 -1.33 10.89 1.46
N ILE A 107 -0.88 10.15 0.46
CA ILE A 107 -0.13 8.91 0.67
C ILE A 107 1.18 8.95 -0.10
N ALA A 108 2.22 8.41 0.52
CA ALA A 108 3.52 8.20 -0.11
C ALA A 108 3.97 6.78 0.17
N ILE A 109 4.43 6.08 -0.87
CA ILE A 109 4.92 4.71 -0.78
C ILE A 109 6.33 4.67 -1.32
N SER A 110 7.27 4.23 -0.49
CA SER A 110 8.65 4.00 -0.90
C SER A 110 8.85 2.53 -1.19
N MET A 111 9.49 2.22 -2.31
CA MET A 111 9.64 0.84 -2.75
C MET A 111 10.89 0.63 -3.57
N MET A 112 11.24 -0.62 -3.79
CA MET A 112 12.25 -1.03 -4.76
C MET A 112 11.58 -1.97 -5.76
N GLU A 113 11.67 -1.64 -7.04
CA GLU A 113 11.19 -2.50 -8.12
C GLU A 113 12.34 -3.31 -8.69
N ILE A 114 12.11 -4.59 -8.85
CA ILE A 114 13.08 -5.54 -9.42
C ILE A 114 12.49 -6.05 -10.73
N THR A 115 13.17 -5.76 -11.80
CA THR A 115 12.71 -6.13 -13.14
C THR A 115 13.64 -7.07 -13.86
#